data_a59db82c36ea97e703a70e40b63ad7cf
#
_entry.id   a59db82c36ea97e703a70e40b63ad7cf
#
_cell.length_a   1.000
_cell.length_b   1.000
_cell.length_c   1.000
_cell.angle_alpha   90.00
_cell.angle_beta   90.00
_cell.angle_gamma   90.00
#
_symmetry.space_group_name_H-M   'P 1'
#
loop_
_entity.id
_entity.type
_entity.pdbx_description
1 polymer ?
#
loop_
_entity_poly.entity_id
_entity_poly.type
_entity_poly.pdbx_seq_one_letter_code
_entity_poly.pdbx_strand_id
1 'polypeptide(L)'
;MLSATLVITFIQRAIVQSIPLLFGSTGEILTEKSGNLNLGIPGIMYVGGISGVIGSFIYENSLAERTDIRALPAVLIPLVCTIVGSLLMGLLYCFLTVTLRANQNVTGLAITTFGVGFGNFFGASIVKLTKSEIPSVALTNTSQFFTKSLPFADKCGWFGKVFLSYGFMTYLAIIIALVAAYVLKRTRVGLQLRAVGESPATADAAGINVNRYKYVATCIGSVIAGLGGLYYVMDYATGVWSNEGVGDRGWLAIALVIFALWKPDSGILGSFLFGGLYIVYNYIPGLALSTQELFKMLPYVVTIIVLVVISMRKKRENQPPAALGSSYFREER
;
A
#
# COMPACT_ATOMS: atom_id res chain seq x y z
N MET A 1 -17.04 11.85 29.49
CA MET A 1 -16.06 12.69 28.77
C MET A 1 -14.94 11.81 28.31
N LEU A 2 -14.72 11.69 27.01
CA LEU A 2 -13.51 11.06 26.46
C LEU A 2 -12.30 11.88 26.97
N SER A 3 -11.35 11.26 27.66
CA SER A 3 -10.16 11.98 28.10
C SER A 3 -9.37 12.48 26.89
N ALA A 4 -8.82 13.69 26.92
CA ALA A 4 -8.02 14.25 25.84
C ALA A 4 -6.90 13.28 25.40
N THR A 5 -6.36 12.50 26.34
CA THR A 5 -5.37 11.45 26.10
C THR A 5 -5.90 10.34 25.19
N LEU A 6 -7.15 9.91 25.39
CA LEU A 6 -7.78 8.84 24.59
C LEU A 6 -7.98 9.30 23.15
N VAL A 7 -8.41 10.55 22.94
CA VAL A 7 -8.55 11.13 21.58
C VAL A 7 -7.22 11.22 20.89
N ILE A 8 -6.17 11.69 21.56
CA ILE A 8 -4.80 11.76 21.00
C ILE A 8 -4.32 10.37 20.59
N THR A 9 -4.47 9.38 21.47
CA THR A 9 -4.05 8.00 21.18
C THR A 9 -4.84 7.40 20.01
N PHE A 10 -6.15 7.67 19.92
CA PHE A 10 -6.97 7.26 18.77
C PHE A 10 -6.43 7.85 17.45
N ILE A 11 -6.19 9.17 17.42
CA ILE A 11 -5.68 9.85 16.23
C ILE A 11 -4.31 9.28 15.82
N GLN A 12 -3.40 9.10 16.78
CA GLN A 12 -2.09 8.52 16.51
C GLN A 12 -2.21 7.11 15.90
N ARG A 13 -3.02 6.25 16.48
CA ARG A 13 -3.25 4.89 15.98
C ARG A 13 -3.95 4.88 14.62
N ALA A 14 -4.90 5.78 14.40
CA ALA A 14 -5.56 5.95 13.10
C ALA A 14 -4.56 6.34 12.01
N ILE A 15 -3.63 7.26 12.31
CA ILE A 15 -2.56 7.64 11.38
C ILE A 15 -1.69 6.44 11.06
N VAL A 16 -1.17 5.71 12.05
CA VAL A 16 -0.31 4.53 11.83
C VAL A 16 -1.04 3.47 11.00
N GLN A 17 -2.32 3.22 11.27
CA GLN A 17 -3.14 2.26 10.52
C GLN A 17 -3.43 2.71 9.08
N SER A 18 -3.44 4.01 8.82
CA SER A 18 -3.75 4.58 7.50
C SER A 18 -2.62 4.45 6.48
N ILE A 19 -1.36 4.39 6.94
CA ILE A 19 -0.20 4.48 6.04
C ILE A 19 -0.06 3.30 5.07
N PRO A 20 -0.25 2.02 5.49
CA PRO A 20 -0.27 0.92 4.52
C PRO A 20 -1.34 1.09 3.45
N LEU A 21 -2.52 1.63 3.84
CA LEU A 21 -3.62 1.91 2.92
C LEU A 21 -3.26 3.02 1.94
N LEU A 22 -2.57 4.06 2.41
CA LEU A 22 -2.12 5.19 1.59
C LEU A 22 -1.09 4.74 0.55
N PHE A 23 -0.10 3.93 0.94
CA PHE A 23 0.85 3.34 0.01
C PHE A 23 0.14 2.47 -1.03
N GLY A 24 -0.69 1.51 -0.60
CA GLY A 24 -1.42 0.62 -1.47
C GLY A 24 -2.31 1.35 -2.46
N SER A 25 -3.15 2.28 -1.97
CA SER A 25 -4.07 3.05 -2.82
C SER A 25 -3.35 4.01 -3.77
N THR A 26 -2.26 4.65 -3.34
CA THR A 26 -1.47 5.53 -4.21
C THR A 26 -0.83 4.74 -5.35
N GLY A 27 -0.28 3.55 -5.04
CA GLY A 27 0.27 2.64 -6.05
C GLY A 27 -0.80 2.18 -7.04
N GLU A 28 -1.98 1.78 -6.54
CA GLU A 28 -3.06 1.32 -7.39
C GLU A 28 -3.67 2.45 -8.23
N ILE A 29 -3.83 3.67 -7.70
CA ILE A 29 -4.28 4.82 -8.48
C ILE A 29 -3.37 5.06 -9.70
N LEU A 30 -2.04 4.96 -9.56
CA LEU A 30 -1.11 5.09 -10.69
C LEU A 30 -1.31 3.97 -11.72
N THR A 31 -1.49 2.74 -11.26
CA THR A 31 -1.75 1.58 -12.11
C THR A 31 -3.06 1.74 -12.87
N GLU A 32 -4.16 2.03 -12.17
CA GLU A 32 -5.48 2.16 -12.78
C GLU A 32 -5.60 3.38 -13.70
N LYS A 33 -4.87 4.48 -13.42
CA LYS A 33 -4.81 5.62 -14.35
C LYS A 33 -4.14 5.30 -15.68
N SER A 34 -3.43 4.17 -15.81
CA SER A 34 -2.92 3.63 -17.08
C SER A 34 -3.93 2.74 -17.81
N GLY A 35 -5.09 2.46 -17.21
CA GLY A 35 -6.09 1.52 -17.71
C GLY A 35 -5.87 0.07 -17.29
N ASN A 36 -4.88 -0.23 -16.43
CA ASN A 36 -4.68 -1.56 -15.87
C ASN A 36 -5.41 -1.69 -14.52
N LEU A 37 -6.30 -2.66 -14.40
CA LEU A 37 -7.02 -2.96 -13.16
C LEU A 37 -6.27 -4.05 -12.38
N ASN A 38 -5.58 -3.69 -11.30
CA ASN A 38 -4.71 -4.60 -10.60
C ASN A 38 -5.26 -5.03 -9.23
N LEU A 39 -6.09 -6.06 -9.21
CA LEU A 39 -6.54 -6.70 -7.96
C LEU A 39 -5.43 -7.50 -7.24
N GLY A 40 -4.19 -7.43 -7.74
CA GLY A 40 -3.01 -8.07 -7.14
C GLY A 40 -2.36 -7.29 -6.01
N ILE A 41 -2.83 -6.09 -5.70
CA ILE A 41 -2.25 -5.23 -4.66
C ILE A 41 -2.07 -5.93 -3.30
N PRO A 42 -3.05 -6.70 -2.77
CA PRO A 42 -2.84 -7.41 -1.52
C PRO A 42 -1.63 -8.34 -1.58
N GLY A 43 -1.50 -9.14 -2.65
CA GLY A 43 -0.36 -10.04 -2.85
C GLY A 43 0.97 -9.31 -3.01
N ILE A 44 0.98 -8.17 -3.73
CA ILE A 44 2.16 -7.33 -3.91
C ILE A 44 2.63 -6.75 -2.57
N MET A 45 1.70 -6.30 -1.72
CA MET A 45 2.02 -5.84 -0.37
C MET A 45 2.62 -6.96 0.49
N TYR A 46 2.08 -8.18 0.41
CA TYR A 46 2.65 -9.35 1.10
C TYR A 46 4.07 -9.64 0.64
N VAL A 47 4.31 -9.71 -0.68
CA VAL A 47 5.65 -9.98 -1.23
C VAL A 47 6.61 -8.85 -0.90
N GLY A 48 6.19 -7.59 -0.98
CA GLY A 48 6.99 -6.45 -0.56
C GLY A 48 7.40 -6.53 0.91
N GLY A 49 6.44 -6.80 1.81
CA GLY A 49 6.68 -6.96 3.23
C GLY A 49 7.66 -8.09 3.55
N ILE A 50 7.39 -9.31 3.03
CA ILE A 50 8.27 -10.47 3.31
C ILE A 50 9.66 -10.31 2.68
N SER A 51 9.79 -9.69 1.52
CA SER A 51 11.09 -9.40 0.92
C SER A 51 11.93 -8.49 1.80
N GLY A 52 11.32 -7.47 2.40
CA GLY A 52 11.97 -6.61 3.39
C GLY A 52 12.37 -7.37 4.66
N VAL A 53 11.51 -8.26 5.15
CA VAL A 53 11.81 -9.15 6.28
C VAL A 53 13.00 -10.06 5.97
N ILE A 54 13.04 -10.69 4.80
CA ILE A 54 14.15 -11.53 4.36
C ILE A 54 15.45 -10.72 4.36
N GLY A 55 15.44 -9.52 3.76
CA GLY A 55 16.60 -8.64 3.73
C GLY A 55 17.11 -8.27 5.13
N SER A 56 16.21 -7.88 6.02
CA SER A 56 16.54 -7.56 7.41
C SER A 56 17.08 -8.78 8.16
N PHE A 57 16.46 -9.94 7.98
CA PHE A 57 16.88 -11.18 8.61
C PHE A 57 18.29 -11.60 8.19
N ILE A 58 18.60 -11.54 6.89
CA ILE A 58 19.94 -11.83 6.38
C ILE A 58 20.96 -10.84 6.96
N TYR A 59 20.61 -9.57 7.02
CA TYR A 59 21.49 -8.53 7.58
C TYR A 59 21.75 -8.76 9.07
N GLU A 60 20.71 -8.95 9.90
CA GLU A 60 20.90 -9.18 11.35
C GLU A 60 21.72 -10.45 11.64
N ASN A 61 21.53 -11.52 10.84
CA ASN A 61 22.28 -12.77 11.02
C ASN A 61 23.72 -12.73 10.42
N SER A 62 24.03 -11.74 9.59
CA SER A 62 25.41 -11.55 9.09
C SER A 62 26.33 -10.84 10.09
N LEU A 63 25.77 -10.26 11.15
CA LEU A 63 26.52 -9.57 12.20
C LEU A 63 26.95 -10.54 13.30
N ALA A 64 28.19 -10.40 13.76
CA ALA A 64 28.74 -11.22 14.84
C ALA A 64 28.00 -10.99 16.17
N GLU A 65 27.64 -9.73 16.45
CA GLU A 65 26.83 -9.34 17.59
C GLU A 65 25.66 -8.46 17.10
N ARG A 66 24.46 -8.70 17.68
CA ARG A 66 23.26 -7.92 17.35
C ARG A 66 23.30 -6.47 17.80
N THR A 67 24.33 -6.08 18.55
CA THR A 67 24.62 -4.71 18.98
C THR A 67 25.29 -3.87 17.91
N ASP A 68 25.89 -4.47 16.89
CA ASP A 68 26.64 -3.79 15.83
C ASP A 68 25.77 -3.33 14.64
N ILE A 69 24.46 -3.25 14.83
CA ILE A 69 23.53 -2.84 13.77
C ILE A 69 23.72 -1.35 13.45
N ARG A 70 24.14 -1.08 12.21
CA ARG A 70 24.29 0.27 11.69
C ARG A 70 22.98 0.76 11.09
N ALA A 71 22.61 2.02 11.36
CA ALA A 71 21.33 2.60 10.91
C ALA A 71 21.15 2.55 9.39
N LEU A 72 22.18 2.86 8.62
CA LEU A 72 22.08 2.98 7.16
C LEU A 72 21.80 1.62 6.48
N PRO A 73 22.57 0.53 6.72
CA PRO A 73 22.22 -0.77 6.17
C PRO A 73 20.89 -1.33 6.71
N ALA A 74 20.60 -1.11 7.99
CA ALA A 74 19.34 -1.57 8.61
C ALA A 74 18.09 -0.99 7.93
N VAL A 75 18.19 0.21 7.35
CA VAL A 75 17.09 0.84 6.61
C VAL A 75 17.17 0.51 5.11
N LEU A 76 18.34 0.59 4.49
CA LEU A 76 18.48 0.44 3.04
C LEU A 76 18.25 -1.00 2.55
N ILE A 77 18.75 -2.00 3.29
CA ILE A 77 18.62 -3.40 2.85
C ILE A 77 17.16 -3.82 2.76
N PRO A 78 16.31 -3.65 3.80
CA PRO A 78 14.88 -3.96 3.67
C PRO A 78 14.17 -3.18 2.58
N LEU A 79 14.49 -1.88 2.42
CA LEU A 79 13.91 -1.05 1.37
C LEU A 79 14.24 -1.58 -0.03
N VAL A 80 15.51 -1.88 -0.30
CA VAL A 80 15.94 -2.41 -1.61
C VAL A 80 15.30 -3.78 -1.88
N CYS A 81 15.30 -4.69 -0.89
CA CYS A 81 14.66 -5.99 -1.02
C CYS A 81 13.15 -5.86 -1.31
N THR A 82 12.46 -4.95 -0.62
CA THR A 82 11.04 -4.66 -0.87
C THR A 82 10.82 -4.13 -2.27
N ILE A 83 11.63 -3.16 -2.72
CA ILE A 83 11.55 -2.60 -4.07
C ILE A 83 11.74 -3.69 -5.12
N VAL A 84 12.75 -4.54 -4.97
CA VAL A 84 13.02 -5.64 -5.90
C VAL A 84 11.88 -6.65 -5.91
N GLY A 85 11.43 -7.12 -4.74
CA GLY A 85 10.35 -8.10 -4.64
C GLY A 85 9.03 -7.61 -5.24
N SER A 86 8.62 -6.39 -4.90
CA SER A 86 7.38 -5.80 -5.42
C SER A 86 7.48 -5.42 -6.90
N LEU A 87 8.66 -4.99 -7.38
CA LEU A 87 8.91 -4.75 -8.80
C LEU A 87 8.78 -6.04 -9.63
N LEU A 88 9.34 -7.15 -9.14
CA LEU A 88 9.20 -8.45 -9.80
C LEU A 88 7.75 -8.88 -9.92
N MET A 89 6.93 -8.66 -8.87
CA MET A 89 5.50 -8.93 -8.91
C MET A 89 4.78 -8.02 -9.92
N GLY A 90 5.14 -6.74 -9.96
CA GLY A 90 4.60 -5.79 -10.94
C GLY A 90 4.96 -6.16 -12.37
N LEU A 91 6.20 -6.59 -12.62
CA LEU A 91 6.66 -7.07 -13.92
C LEU A 91 5.92 -8.35 -14.34
N LEU A 92 5.73 -9.30 -13.42
CA LEU A 92 4.95 -10.51 -13.68
C LEU A 92 3.51 -10.18 -14.06
N TYR A 93 2.86 -9.28 -13.31
CA TYR A 93 1.51 -8.81 -13.62
C TYR A 93 1.45 -8.14 -15.00
N CYS A 94 2.40 -7.25 -15.32
CA CYS A 94 2.47 -6.59 -16.63
C CYS A 94 2.71 -7.57 -17.77
N PHE A 95 3.58 -8.55 -17.58
CA PHE A 95 3.84 -9.57 -18.59
C PHE A 95 2.57 -10.33 -18.93
N LEU A 96 1.81 -10.74 -17.91
CA LEU A 96 0.54 -11.46 -18.12
C LEU A 96 -0.54 -10.58 -18.75
N THR A 97 -0.73 -9.34 -18.25
CA THR A 97 -1.89 -8.50 -18.64
C THR A 97 -1.63 -7.59 -19.83
N VAL A 98 -0.40 -7.09 -20.02
CA VAL A 98 -0.07 -6.17 -21.10
C VAL A 98 0.55 -6.91 -22.29
N THR A 99 1.49 -7.85 -22.04
CA THR A 99 2.15 -8.60 -23.12
C THR A 99 1.31 -9.76 -23.59
N LEU A 100 0.85 -10.65 -22.68
CA LEU A 100 0.02 -11.80 -23.01
C LEU A 100 -1.48 -11.46 -23.11
N ARG A 101 -1.87 -10.24 -22.70
CA ARG A 101 -3.25 -9.73 -22.77
C ARG A 101 -4.26 -10.60 -22.02
N ALA A 102 -3.80 -11.27 -20.95
CA ALA A 102 -4.65 -12.08 -20.08
C ALA A 102 -5.67 -11.20 -19.36
N ASN A 103 -6.77 -11.82 -18.90
CA ASN A 103 -7.80 -11.12 -18.15
C ASN A 103 -7.23 -10.53 -16.86
N GLN A 104 -7.37 -9.21 -16.70
CA GLN A 104 -6.75 -8.44 -15.62
C GLN A 104 -7.32 -8.81 -14.24
N ASN A 105 -8.63 -9.07 -14.15
CA ASN A 105 -9.27 -9.46 -12.90
C ASN A 105 -8.74 -10.80 -12.41
N VAL A 106 -8.76 -11.82 -13.29
CA VAL A 106 -8.29 -13.17 -12.97
C VAL A 106 -6.79 -13.15 -12.61
N THR A 107 -5.99 -12.44 -13.40
CA THR A 107 -4.56 -12.29 -13.14
C THR A 107 -4.30 -11.61 -11.80
N GLY A 108 -5.04 -10.53 -11.48
CA GLY A 108 -4.91 -9.83 -10.21
C GLY A 108 -5.21 -10.72 -9.01
N LEU A 109 -6.32 -11.48 -9.08
CA LEU A 109 -6.68 -12.45 -8.02
C LEU A 109 -5.63 -13.55 -7.88
N ALA A 110 -5.11 -14.08 -8.99
CA ALA A 110 -4.03 -15.07 -8.97
C ALA A 110 -2.75 -14.52 -8.31
N ILE A 111 -2.36 -13.28 -8.64
CA ILE A 111 -1.22 -12.58 -8.04
C ILE A 111 -1.44 -12.36 -6.54
N THR A 112 -2.67 -12.04 -6.12
CA THR A 112 -2.99 -11.90 -4.69
C THR A 112 -2.81 -13.23 -3.97
N THR A 113 -3.40 -14.32 -4.48
CA THR A 113 -3.29 -15.65 -3.86
C THR A 113 -1.84 -16.13 -3.83
N PHE A 114 -1.11 -15.96 -4.95
CA PHE A 114 0.31 -16.28 -5.02
C PHE A 114 1.13 -15.48 -4.01
N GLY A 115 0.93 -14.16 -3.93
CA GLY A 115 1.70 -13.28 -3.05
C GLY A 115 1.46 -13.56 -1.57
N VAL A 116 0.22 -13.83 -1.17
CA VAL A 116 -0.12 -14.23 0.20
C VAL A 116 0.54 -15.58 0.52
N GLY A 117 0.41 -16.57 -0.36
CA GLY A 117 1.04 -17.88 -0.20
C GLY A 117 2.57 -17.78 -0.13
N PHE A 118 3.19 -16.97 -0.98
CA PHE A 118 4.63 -16.70 -0.98
C PHE A 118 5.08 -16.09 0.35
N GLY A 119 4.37 -15.05 0.83
CA GLY A 119 4.69 -14.41 2.10
C GLY A 119 4.61 -15.37 3.29
N ASN A 120 3.54 -16.16 3.36
CA ASN A 120 3.35 -17.14 4.42
C ASN A 120 4.38 -18.28 4.37
N PHE A 121 4.73 -18.77 3.16
CA PHE A 121 5.75 -19.81 2.98
C PHE A 121 7.13 -19.36 3.46
N PHE A 122 7.59 -18.19 3.01
CA PHE A 122 8.90 -17.67 3.42
C PHE A 122 8.91 -17.22 4.88
N GLY A 123 7.81 -16.64 5.38
CA GLY A 123 7.65 -16.33 6.80
C GLY A 123 7.80 -17.54 7.68
N ALA A 124 7.08 -18.63 7.38
CA ALA A 124 7.20 -19.90 8.11
C ALA A 124 8.60 -20.54 7.98
N SER A 125 9.24 -20.41 6.83
CA SER A 125 10.60 -20.92 6.59
C SER A 125 11.64 -20.21 7.45
N ILE A 126 11.55 -18.87 7.58
CA ILE A 126 12.45 -18.08 8.44
C ILE A 126 12.22 -18.44 9.91
N VAL A 127 10.97 -18.63 10.36
CA VAL A 127 10.66 -19.08 11.72
C VAL A 127 11.36 -20.40 12.05
N LYS A 128 11.34 -21.37 11.13
CA LYS A 128 12.07 -22.64 11.30
C LYS A 128 13.58 -22.44 11.42
N LEU A 129 14.16 -21.51 10.67
CA LEU A 129 15.59 -21.21 10.73
C LEU A 129 16.00 -20.55 12.05
N THR A 130 15.11 -19.75 12.65
CA THR A 130 15.37 -19.11 13.97
C THR A 130 15.20 -20.07 15.14
N LYS A 131 14.70 -21.30 14.93
CA LYS A 131 14.35 -22.26 15.99
C LYS A 131 13.46 -21.65 17.08
N SER A 132 12.65 -20.66 16.71
CA SER A 132 11.71 -20.00 17.62
C SER A 132 10.51 -20.90 17.90
N GLU A 133 10.11 -21.02 19.15
CA GLU A 133 8.88 -21.73 19.55
C GLU A 133 7.62 -20.95 19.14
N ILE A 134 7.75 -19.63 18.90
CA ILE A 134 6.65 -18.75 18.48
C ILE A 134 6.65 -18.69 16.96
N PRO A 135 5.49 -18.86 16.28
CA PRO A 135 5.38 -18.80 14.82
C PRO A 135 5.46 -17.37 14.28
N SER A 136 6.50 -16.64 14.68
CA SER A 136 6.74 -15.25 14.26
C SER A 136 8.23 -14.97 14.14
N VAL A 137 8.58 -14.08 13.21
CA VAL A 137 9.95 -13.55 13.07
C VAL A 137 9.97 -12.17 13.71
N ALA A 138 10.84 -11.97 14.69
CA ALA A 138 11.01 -10.70 15.36
C ALA A 138 12.33 -10.02 14.94
N LEU A 139 12.24 -8.89 14.28
CA LEU A 139 13.34 -8.03 13.79
C LEU A 139 13.28 -6.67 14.51
N THR A 140 13.13 -6.72 15.84
CA THR A 140 12.93 -5.51 16.65
C THR A 140 14.10 -4.53 16.57
N ASN A 141 15.31 -5.04 16.40
CA ASN A 141 16.51 -4.19 16.29
C ASN A 141 16.52 -3.36 14.99
N THR A 142 16.19 -3.97 13.86
CA THR A 142 16.05 -3.25 12.59
C THR A 142 14.84 -2.31 12.64
N SER A 143 13.73 -2.74 13.21
CA SER A 143 12.49 -1.96 13.31
C SER A 143 12.65 -0.64 14.06
N GLN A 144 13.52 -0.58 15.07
CA GLN A 144 13.79 0.64 15.85
C GLN A 144 14.23 1.82 14.96
N PHE A 145 14.91 1.55 13.85
CA PHE A 145 15.32 2.60 12.91
C PHE A 145 14.16 3.09 12.04
N PHE A 146 13.13 2.28 11.82
CA PHE A 146 11.92 2.66 11.10
C PHE A 146 10.93 3.43 11.97
N THR A 147 10.78 3.04 13.23
CA THR A 147 9.84 3.64 14.19
C THR A 147 10.35 4.90 14.86
N LYS A 148 11.63 5.26 14.64
CA LYS A 148 12.26 6.43 15.26
C LYS A 148 11.52 7.72 14.88
N SER A 149 11.00 8.42 15.89
CA SER A 149 10.36 9.73 15.73
C SER A 149 11.32 10.82 15.29
N LEU A 150 10.78 11.87 14.70
CA LEU A 150 11.57 13.05 14.33
C LEU A 150 12.13 13.76 15.60
N PRO A 151 13.38 14.25 15.57
CA PRO A 151 14.05 14.81 16.74
C PRO A 151 13.38 16.08 17.29
N PHE A 152 12.44 16.67 16.57
CA PHE A 152 11.70 17.87 16.97
C PHE A 152 10.33 17.57 17.60
N ALA A 153 9.88 16.29 17.61
CA ALA A 153 8.55 15.91 18.07
C ALA A 153 8.28 16.36 19.52
N ASP A 154 9.24 16.17 20.41
CA ASP A 154 9.08 16.49 21.84
C ASP A 154 9.04 18.00 22.11
N LYS A 155 9.64 18.82 21.23
CA LYS A 155 9.70 20.28 21.39
C LYS A 155 8.41 21.00 21.00
N CYS A 156 7.55 20.37 20.19
CA CYS A 156 6.33 20.97 19.65
C CYS A 156 5.07 20.66 20.48
N GLY A 157 5.20 20.18 21.71
CA GLY A 157 4.09 19.91 22.63
C GLY A 157 3.03 18.98 22.03
N TRP A 158 1.74 19.37 22.12
CA TRP A 158 0.62 18.57 21.61
C TRP A 158 0.70 18.31 20.09
N PHE A 159 1.05 19.33 19.32
CA PHE A 159 1.20 19.23 17.87
C PHE A 159 2.29 18.22 17.47
N GLY A 160 3.42 18.26 18.16
CA GLY A 160 4.53 17.34 17.95
C GLY A 160 4.13 15.89 18.22
N LYS A 161 3.39 15.65 19.29
CA LYS A 161 2.88 14.31 19.64
C LYS A 161 1.93 13.75 18.59
N VAL A 162 1.06 14.59 18.01
CA VAL A 162 0.05 14.12 17.03
C VAL A 162 0.61 14.00 15.63
N PHE A 163 1.53 14.88 15.20
CA PHE A 163 1.95 14.94 13.79
C PHE A 163 3.43 14.61 13.54
N LEU A 164 4.32 14.64 14.55
CA LEU A 164 5.76 14.48 14.37
C LEU A 164 6.36 13.25 15.07
N SER A 165 5.54 12.41 15.72
CA SER A 165 6.00 11.24 16.49
C SER A 165 6.00 9.94 15.70
N TYR A 166 6.10 9.99 14.38
CA TYR A 166 6.07 8.79 13.52
C TYR A 166 7.42 8.54 12.87
N GLY A 167 7.61 7.30 12.42
CA GLY A 167 8.75 6.92 11.61
C GLY A 167 8.77 7.63 10.25
N PHE A 168 9.95 7.69 9.65
CA PHE A 168 10.17 8.40 8.37
C PHE A 168 9.27 7.90 7.23
N MET A 169 8.89 6.62 7.23
CA MET A 169 8.03 6.04 6.19
C MET A 169 6.62 6.66 6.17
N THR A 170 6.12 7.13 7.32
CA THR A 170 4.83 7.85 7.40
C THR A 170 4.86 9.12 6.54
N TYR A 171 5.92 9.90 6.67
CA TYR A 171 6.09 11.13 5.88
C TYR A 171 6.39 10.82 4.42
N LEU A 172 7.17 9.76 4.16
CA LEU A 172 7.46 9.28 2.82
C LEU A 172 6.16 8.91 2.06
N ALA A 173 5.20 8.24 2.72
CA ALA A 173 3.91 7.91 2.13
C ALA A 173 3.14 9.15 1.68
N ILE A 174 3.08 10.17 2.55
CA ILE A 174 2.41 11.44 2.24
C ILE A 174 3.12 12.16 1.09
N ILE A 175 4.46 12.22 1.11
CA ILE A 175 5.25 12.83 0.04
C ILE A 175 5.02 12.11 -1.28
N ILE A 176 5.04 10.78 -1.31
CA ILE A 176 4.79 10.00 -2.52
C ILE A 176 3.37 10.26 -3.05
N ALA A 177 2.35 10.31 -2.19
CA ALA A 177 0.98 10.62 -2.60
C ALA A 177 0.86 12.03 -3.19
N LEU A 178 1.50 13.03 -2.59
CA LEU A 178 1.53 14.41 -3.11
C LEU A 178 2.28 14.51 -4.43
N VAL A 179 3.43 13.83 -4.56
CA VAL A 179 4.20 13.78 -5.81
C VAL A 179 3.38 13.08 -6.91
N ALA A 180 2.74 11.95 -6.61
CA ALA A 180 1.86 11.26 -7.55
C ALA A 180 0.70 12.16 -8.00
N ALA A 181 0.07 12.90 -7.08
CA ALA A 181 -0.98 13.86 -7.40
C ALA A 181 -0.46 15.00 -8.30
N TYR A 182 0.72 15.55 -7.99
CA TYR A 182 1.36 16.57 -8.82
C TYR A 182 1.69 16.05 -10.21
N VAL A 183 2.32 14.88 -10.32
CA VAL A 183 2.66 14.25 -11.61
C VAL A 183 1.41 14.04 -12.44
N LEU A 184 0.37 13.44 -11.88
CA LEU A 184 -0.89 13.19 -12.60
C LEU A 184 -1.60 14.46 -13.04
N LYS A 185 -1.55 15.55 -12.25
CA LYS A 185 -2.31 16.78 -12.53
C LYS A 185 -1.55 17.80 -13.37
N ARG A 186 -0.22 17.89 -13.21
CA ARG A 186 0.59 19.03 -13.68
C ARG A 186 1.68 18.69 -14.69
N THR A 187 1.94 17.39 -15.00
CA THR A 187 3.02 17.02 -15.90
C THR A 187 2.52 16.43 -17.22
N ARG A 188 3.39 16.51 -18.27
CA ARG A 188 3.14 15.88 -19.58
C ARG A 188 3.00 14.36 -19.44
N VAL A 189 3.83 13.74 -18.58
CA VAL A 189 3.80 12.29 -18.32
C VAL A 189 2.45 11.89 -17.73
N GLY A 190 1.95 12.64 -16.75
CA GLY A 190 0.64 12.38 -16.15
C GLY A 190 -0.53 12.59 -17.14
N LEU A 191 -0.41 13.57 -18.04
CA LEU A 191 -1.41 13.78 -19.10
C LEU A 191 -1.44 12.58 -20.07
N GLN A 192 -0.26 12.14 -20.53
CA GLN A 192 -0.13 10.98 -21.42
C GLN A 192 -0.62 9.69 -20.75
N LEU A 193 -0.30 9.50 -19.47
CA LEU A 193 -0.78 8.35 -18.68
C LEU A 193 -2.32 8.31 -18.64
N ARG A 194 -2.96 9.45 -18.35
CA ARG A 194 -4.42 9.56 -18.34
C ARG A 194 -5.02 9.34 -19.73
N ALA A 195 -4.39 9.83 -20.79
CA ALA A 195 -4.82 9.60 -22.17
C ALA A 195 -4.79 8.09 -22.51
N VAL A 196 -3.75 7.37 -22.08
CA VAL A 196 -3.64 5.91 -22.23
C VAL A 196 -4.77 5.18 -21.49
N GLY A 197 -5.12 5.62 -20.28
CA GLY A 197 -6.20 5.01 -19.51
C GLY A 197 -7.61 5.35 -20.03
N GLU A 198 -7.80 6.53 -20.65
CA GLU A 198 -9.10 6.91 -21.22
C GLU A 198 -9.36 6.30 -22.60
N SER A 199 -8.37 6.36 -23.50
CA SER A 199 -8.48 5.81 -24.85
C SER A 199 -7.11 5.38 -25.37
N PRO A 200 -6.72 4.10 -25.15
CA PRO A 200 -5.44 3.58 -25.63
C PRO A 200 -5.25 3.72 -27.14
N ALA A 201 -6.31 3.49 -27.91
CA ALA A 201 -6.28 3.61 -29.39
C ALA A 201 -5.97 5.06 -29.84
N THR A 202 -6.62 6.06 -29.22
CA THR A 202 -6.36 7.47 -29.51
C THR A 202 -4.97 7.89 -29.06
N ALA A 203 -4.51 7.40 -27.91
CA ALA A 203 -3.17 7.66 -27.40
C ALA A 203 -2.10 7.10 -28.35
N ASP A 204 -2.26 5.87 -28.85
CA ASP A 204 -1.35 5.26 -29.82
C ASP A 204 -1.38 6.00 -31.16
N ALA A 205 -2.55 6.44 -31.64
CA ALA A 205 -2.65 7.28 -32.83
C ALA A 205 -1.91 8.63 -32.72
N ALA A 206 -1.83 9.16 -31.48
CA ALA A 206 -1.06 10.36 -31.16
C ALA A 206 0.45 10.09 -30.94
N GLY A 207 0.93 8.86 -31.19
CA GLY A 207 2.34 8.47 -31.04
C GLY A 207 2.78 8.13 -29.62
N ILE A 208 1.84 7.94 -28.69
CA ILE A 208 2.13 7.57 -27.30
C ILE A 208 2.27 6.02 -27.23
N ASN A 209 3.39 5.52 -26.71
CA ASN A 209 3.58 4.09 -26.53
C ASN A 209 2.75 3.56 -25.34
N VAL A 210 1.57 3.02 -25.62
CA VAL A 210 0.61 2.51 -24.65
C VAL A 210 1.23 1.47 -23.71
N ASN A 211 1.91 0.46 -24.27
CA ASN A 211 2.49 -0.63 -23.48
C ASN A 211 3.55 -0.10 -22.49
N ARG A 212 4.43 0.80 -22.95
CA ARG A 212 5.43 1.41 -22.07
C ARG A 212 4.80 2.14 -20.88
N TYR A 213 3.75 2.93 -21.14
CA TYR A 213 3.05 3.65 -20.07
C TYR A 213 2.37 2.69 -19.08
N LYS A 214 1.71 1.64 -19.57
CA LYS A 214 1.11 0.60 -18.73
C LYS A 214 2.16 -0.10 -17.86
N TYR A 215 3.29 -0.53 -18.45
CA TYR A 215 4.39 -1.17 -17.71
C TYR A 215 4.97 -0.27 -16.63
N VAL A 216 5.37 0.94 -16.99
CA VAL A 216 6.04 1.87 -16.05
C VAL A 216 5.10 2.24 -14.90
N ALA A 217 3.84 2.56 -15.20
CA ALA A 217 2.87 2.93 -14.17
C ALA A 217 2.60 1.78 -13.20
N THR A 218 2.39 0.57 -13.72
CA THR A 218 2.12 -0.61 -12.90
C THR A 218 3.35 -1.02 -12.07
N CYS A 219 4.56 -0.98 -12.65
CA CYS A 219 5.78 -1.28 -11.90
C CYS A 219 6.03 -0.27 -10.77
N ILE A 220 5.89 1.02 -11.03
CA ILE A 220 5.99 2.07 -9.99
C ILE A 220 4.89 1.88 -8.95
N GLY A 221 3.65 1.65 -9.38
CA GLY A 221 2.52 1.39 -8.50
C GLY A 221 2.74 0.18 -7.59
N SER A 222 3.27 -0.91 -8.13
CA SER A 222 3.61 -2.12 -7.38
C SER A 222 4.71 -1.87 -6.33
N VAL A 223 5.74 -1.11 -6.69
CA VAL A 223 6.79 -0.73 -5.73
C VAL A 223 6.22 0.10 -4.59
N ILE A 224 5.38 1.09 -4.89
CA ILE A 224 4.74 1.92 -3.86
C ILE A 224 3.85 1.06 -2.95
N ALA A 225 3.04 0.15 -3.52
CA ALA A 225 2.20 -0.75 -2.74
C ALA A 225 3.04 -1.69 -1.85
N GLY A 226 4.17 -2.22 -2.37
CA GLY A 226 5.09 -3.05 -1.60
C GLY A 226 5.71 -2.34 -0.40
N LEU A 227 5.99 -1.03 -0.51
CA LEU A 227 6.42 -0.22 0.63
C LEU A 227 5.36 -0.16 1.74
N GLY A 228 4.08 -0.26 1.39
CA GLY A 228 2.99 -0.40 2.37
C GLY A 228 3.07 -1.70 3.17
N GLY A 229 3.48 -2.80 2.53
CA GLY A 229 3.77 -4.07 3.19
C GLY A 229 4.97 -4.00 4.13
N LEU A 230 6.06 -3.34 3.69
CA LEU A 230 7.23 -3.10 4.53
C LEU A 230 6.89 -2.23 5.74
N TYR A 231 6.16 -1.14 5.53
CA TYR A 231 5.70 -0.27 6.62
C TYR A 231 4.90 -1.06 7.65
N TYR A 232 3.99 -1.91 7.18
CA TYR A 232 3.20 -2.73 8.09
C TYR A 232 4.10 -3.56 9.01
N VAL A 233 5.11 -4.23 8.48
CA VAL A 233 5.99 -5.09 9.29
C VAL A 233 6.92 -4.27 10.17
N MET A 234 7.60 -3.27 9.62
CA MET A 234 8.69 -2.58 10.32
C MET A 234 8.20 -1.50 11.28
N ASP A 235 7.13 -0.78 10.93
CA ASP A 235 6.62 0.34 11.73
C ASP A 235 5.39 -0.08 12.56
N TYR A 236 4.32 -0.58 11.90
CA TYR A 236 3.08 -0.95 12.57
C TYR A 236 3.24 -2.15 13.51
N ALA A 237 3.83 -3.24 13.03
CA ALA A 237 4.05 -4.49 13.78
C ALA A 237 5.40 -4.52 14.52
N THR A 238 6.13 -3.40 14.54
CA THR A 238 7.41 -3.25 15.27
C THR A 238 8.42 -4.36 14.98
N GLY A 239 8.55 -4.73 13.69
CA GLY A 239 9.50 -5.73 13.22
C GLY A 239 9.02 -7.18 13.35
N VAL A 240 7.75 -7.41 13.72
CA VAL A 240 7.21 -8.75 13.87
C VAL A 240 6.45 -9.16 12.60
N TRP A 241 6.94 -10.21 11.94
CA TRP A 241 6.19 -10.89 10.89
C TRP A 241 5.33 -12.00 11.47
N SER A 242 4.05 -11.99 11.16
CA SER A 242 3.13 -13.09 11.42
C SER A 242 2.42 -13.49 10.14
N ASN A 243 2.08 -14.76 10.00
CA ASN A 243 1.28 -15.23 8.88
C ASN A 243 -0.06 -14.47 8.87
N GLU A 244 -0.51 -14.11 7.67
CA GLU A 244 -1.72 -13.30 7.46
C GLU A 244 -1.74 -11.93 8.17
N GLY A 245 -0.61 -11.49 8.70
CA GLY A 245 -0.51 -10.25 9.47
C GLY A 245 -0.93 -8.99 8.71
N VAL A 246 -0.59 -8.88 7.42
CA VAL A 246 -1.03 -7.76 6.57
C VAL A 246 -2.56 -7.74 6.44
N GLY A 247 -3.21 -8.93 6.51
CA GLY A 247 -4.67 -9.08 6.51
C GLY A 247 -5.34 -8.42 5.32
N ASP A 248 -6.49 -7.79 5.58
CA ASP A 248 -7.33 -7.19 4.54
C ASP A 248 -6.87 -5.80 4.07
N ARG A 249 -5.71 -5.31 4.55
CA ARG A 249 -5.25 -3.93 4.24
C ARG A 249 -5.06 -3.68 2.75
N GLY A 250 -4.67 -4.69 1.99
CA GLY A 250 -4.57 -4.59 0.54
C GLY A 250 -5.93 -4.40 -0.13
N TRP A 251 -6.96 -5.11 0.32
CA TRP A 251 -8.34 -4.94 -0.15
C TRP A 251 -8.93 -3.59 0.26
N LEU A 252 -8.64 -3.13 1.48
CA LEU A 252 -9.00 -1.79 1.94
C LEU A 252 -8.32 -0.71 1.10
N ALA A 253 -7.08 -0.92 0.67
CA ALA A 253 -6.39 0.01 -0.22
C ALA A 253 -7.08 0.12 -1.59
N ILE A 254 -7.56 -1.00 -2.17
CA ILE A 254 -8.35 -0.98 -3.41
C ILE A 254 -9.69 -0.26 -3.19
N ALA A 255 -10.40 -0.54 -2.09
CA ALA A 255 -11.63 0.18 -1.75
C ALA A 255 -11.39 1.69 -1.60
N LEU A 256 -10.23 2.06 -1.03
CA LEU A 256 -9.82 3.45 -0.89
C LEU A 256 -9.57 4.16 -2.23
N VAL A 257 -9.11 3.46 -3.27
CA VAL A 257 -8.96 4.04 -4.63
C VAL A 257 -10.30 4.55 -5.13
N ILE A 258 -11.35 3.76 -4.96
CA ILE A 258 -12.72 4.11 -5.34
C ILE A 258 -13.21 5.30 -4.51
N PHE A 259 -13.04 5.25 -3.19
CA PHE A 259 -13.38 6.34 -2.29
C PHE A 259 -12.65 7.66 -2.65
N ALA A 260 -11.36 7.57 -2.96
CA ALA A 260 -10.51 8.71 -3.33
C ALA A 260 -10.76 9.23 -4.74
N LEU A 261 -11.68 8.62 -5.52
CA LEU A 261 -12.00 9.04 -6.89
C LEU A 261 -10.79 9.04 -7.82
N TRP A 262 -9.92 8.05 -7.67
CA TRP A 262 -8.66 7.96 -8.44
C TRP A 262 -7.76 9.22 -8.32
N LYS A 263 -7.82 9.91 -7.17
CA LYS A 263 -7.03 11.12 -6.89
C LYS A 263 -6.14 10.87 -5.67
N PRO A 264 -4.80 10.82 -5.80
CA PRO A 264 -3.91 10.52 -4.67
C PRO A 264 -4.00 11.53 -3.52
N ASP A 265 -4.25 12.81 -3.82
CA ASP A 265 -4.46 13.85 -2.80
C ASP A 265 -5.72 13.60 -1.95
N SER A 266 -6.81 13.18 -2.56
CA SER A 266 -8.03 12.74 -1.83
C SER A 266 -7.76 11.45 -1.06
N GLY A 267 -6.87 10.58 -1.57
CA GLY A 267 -6.42 9.35 -0.92
C GLY A 267 -5.78 9.60 0.45
N ILE A 268 -5.08 10.73 0.65
CA ILE A 268 -4.48 11.08 1.94
C ILE A 268 -5.56 11.22 3.02
N LEU A 269 -6.58 12.03 2.78
CA LEU A 269 -7.68 12.20 3.73
C LEU A 269 -8.52 10.93 3.88
N GLY A 270 -8.77 10.24 2.77
CA GLY A 270 -9.49 8.96 2.77
C GLY A 270 -8.78 7.88 3.57
N SER A 271 -7.44 7.79 3.48
CA SER A 271 -6.68 6.81 4.24
C SER A 271 -6.78 7.04 5.75
N PHE A 272 -6.73 8.30 6.21
CA PHE A 272 -6.92 8.62 7.63
C PHE A 272 -8.33 8.28 8.11
N LEU A 273 -9.34 8.56 7.29
CA LEU A 273 -10.71 8.16 7.61
C LEU A 273 -10.84 6.63 7.71
N PHE A 274 -10.31 5.88 6.72
CA PHE A 274 -10.37 4.42 6.70
C PHE A 274 -9.57 3.80 7.85
N GLY A 275 -8.38 4.32 8.13
CA GLY A 275 -7.57 3.90 9.27
C GLY A 275 -8.31 4.10 10.60
N GLY A 276 -8.97 5.24 10.78
CA GLY A 276 -9.80 5.52 11.95
C GLY A 276 -11.01 4.59 12.06
N LEU A 277 -11.78 4.41 10.98
CA LEU A 277 -12.93 3.52 10.94
C LEU A 277 -12.55 2.06 11.23
N TYR A 278 -11.40 1.62 10.71
CA TYR A 278 -10.93 0.25 10.91
C TYR A 278 -10.57 -0.07 12.36
N ILE A 279 -10.15 0.92 13.17
CA ILE A 279 -9.73 0.70 14.55
C ILE A 279 -10.72 1.22 15.58
N VAL A 280 -11.80 1.89 15.17
CA VAL A 280 -12.74 2.56 16.11
C VAL A 280 -13.31 1.60 17.15
N TYR A 281 -13.54 0.34 16.78
CA TYR A 281 -14.09 -0.67 17.69
C TYR A 281 -13.18 -0.95 18.90
N ASN A 282 -11.87 -0.76 18.79
CA ASN A 282 -10.94 -0.94 19.90
C ASN A 282 -11.10 0.11 21.02
N TYR A 283 -11.80 1.20 20.72
CA TYR A 283 -12.00 2.33 21.65
C TYR A 283 -13.40 2.37 22.24
N ILE A 284 -14.24 1.38 21.90
CA ILE A 284 -15.60 1.24 22.45
C ILE A 284 -15.58 0.08 23.45
N PRO A 285 -15.67 0.35 24.76
CA PRO A 285 -15.63 -0.71 25.78
C PRO A 285 -16.88 -1.60 25.71
N GLY A 286 -16.71 -2.88 26.02
CA GLY A 286 -17.82 -3.83 26.14
C GLY A 286 -18.42 -4.36 24.85
N LEU A 287 -17.77 -4.15 23.69
CA LEU A 287 -18.22 -4.73 22.43
C LEU A 287 -17.99 -6.24 22.38
N ALA A 288 -19.04 -6.99 22.03
CA ALA A 288 -18.92 -8.41 21.72
C ALA A 288 -18.06 -8.62 20.46
N LEU A 289 -17.37 -9.75 20.35
CA LEU A 289 -16.51 -10.09 19.19
C LEU A 289 -17.27 -10.01 17.87
N SER A 290 -18.51 -10.49 17.83
CA SER A 290 -19.36 -10.41 16.64
C SER A 290 -19.64 -8.97 16.19
N THR A 291 -19.83 -8.06 17.16
CA THR A 291 -20.05 -6.63 16.88
C THR A 291 -18.77 -5.96 16.39
N GLN A 292 -17.58 -6.39 16.86
CA GLN A 292 -16.31 -5.88 16.35
C GLN A 292 -16.13 -6.19 14.86
N GLU A 293 -16.55 -7.38 14.40
CA GLU A 293 -16.49 -7.73 12.96
C GLU A 293 -17.39 -6.83 12.11
N LEU A 294 -18.55 -6.43 12.62
CA LEU A 294 -19.41 -5.44 11.93
C LEU A 294 -18.70 -4.08 11.79
N PHE A 295 -17.96 -3.63 12.81
CA PHE A 295 -17.22 -2.38 12.72
C PHE A 295 -16.10 -2.43 11.69
N LYS A 296 -15.44 -3.58 11.49
CA LYS A 296 -14.43 -3.77 10.43
C LYS A 296 -15.01 -3.61 9.02
N MET A 297 -16.32 -3.79 8.84
CA MET A 297 -16.99 -3.56 7.56
C MET A 297 -17.23 -2.07 7.24
N LEU A 298 -17.14 -1.16 8.23
CA LEU A 298 -17.46 0.25 8.05
C LEU A 298 -16.73 0.93 6.87
N PRO A 299 -15.42 0.73 6.63
CA PRO A 299 -14.76 1.33 5.48
C PRO A 299 -15.38 0.89 4.13
N TYR A 300 -15.78 -0.38 4.02
CA TYR A 300 -16.42 -0.91 2.82
C TYR A 300 -17.83 -0.34 2.62
N VAL A 301 -18.60 -0.23 3.70
CA VAL A 301 -19.94 0.40 3.69
C VAL A 301 -19.83 1.85 3.22
N VAL A 302 -18.87 2.60 3.75
CA VAL A 302 -18.61 3.98 3.34
C VAL A 302 -18.23 4.03 1.85
N THR A 303 -17.42 3.10 1.36
CA THR A 303 -17.08 3.00 -0.07
C THR A 303 -18.32 2.77 -0.94
N ILE A 304 -19.21 1.87 -0.53
CA ILE A 304 -20.47 1.61 -1.25
C ILE A 304 -21.34 2.87 -1.31
N ILE A 305 -21.48 3.57 -0.20
CA ILE A 305 -22.27 4.83 -0.14
C ILE A 305 -21.66 5.86 -1.11
N VAL A 306 -20.34 6.01 -1.11
CA VAL A 306 -19.63 6.94 -2.01
C VAL A 306 -19.86 6.54 -3.46
N LEU A 307 -19.75 5.25 -3.81
CA LEU A 307 -20.04 4.75 -5.15
C LEU A 307 -21.46 5.11 -5.62
N VAL A 308 -22.46 4.89 -4.78
CA VAL A 308 -23.86 5.25 -5.08
C VAL A 308 -23.98 6.75 -5.37
N VAL A 309 -23.43 7.59 -4.47
CA VAL A 309 -23.49 9.06 -4.63
C VAL A 309 -22.79 9.53 -5.90
N ILE A 310 -21.64 8.94 -6.24
CA ILE A 310 -20.88 9.29 -7.46
C ILE A 310 -21.65 8.87 -8.71
N SER A 311 -22.21 7.65 -8.72
CA SER A 311 -23.00 7.13 -9.82
C SER A 311 -24.23 8.00 -10.11
N MET A 312 -24.87 8.55 -9.07
CA MET A 312 -25.98 9.49 -9.22
C MET A 312 -25.54 10.84 -9.80
N ARG A 313 -24.34 11.33 -9.48
CA ARG A 313 -23.84 12.64 -9.93
C ARG A 313 -23.29 12.66 -11.35
N LYS A 314 -22.97 11.54 -11.96
CA LYS A 314 -22.49 11.33 -13.35
C LYS A 314 -21.35 12.27 -13.82
N LYS A 315 -20.55 12.83 -12.91
CA LYS A 315 -19.41 13.68 -13.26
C LYS A 315 -18.25 12.80 -13.75
N ARG A 316 -17.82 12.96 -15.01
CA ARG A 316 -16.74 12.19 -15.64
C ARG A 316 -15.42 12.24 -14.86
N GLU A 317 -15.10 13.36 -14.26
CA GLU A 317 -13.87 13.55 -13.49
C GLU A 317 -13.73 12.61 -12.26
N ASN A 318 -14.85 12.08 -11.80
CA ASN A 318 -14.94 11.23 -10.60
C ASN A 318 -15.16 9.75 -10.96
N GLN A 319 -15.09 9.39 -12.25
CA GLN A 319 -15.25 8.04 -12.73
C GLN A 319 -13.88 7.38 -12.96
N PRO A 320 -13.82 6.02 -12.97
CA PRO A 320 -12.63 5.32 -13.38
C PRO A 320 -12.24 5.67 -14.82
N PRO A 321 -10.99 5.45 -15.23
CA PRO A 321 -10.59 5.57 -16.63
C PRO A 321 -11.48 4.69 -17.54
N ALA A 322 -11.85 5.18 -18.72
CA ALA A 322 -12.82 4.50 -19.55
C ALA A 322 -12.34 3.13 -20.08
N ALA A 323 -11.04 2.96 -20.28
CA ALA A 323 -10.45 1.69 -20.71
C ALA A 323 -9.93 0.84 -19.53
N LEU A 324 -10.36 1.12 -18.28
CA LEU A 324 -9.93 0.36 -17.12
C LEU A 324 -10.36 -1.11 -17.26
N GLY A 325 -9.41 -2.02 -17.06
CA GLY A 325 -9.64 -3.47 -17.17
C GLY A 325 -9.69 -4.01 -18.60
N SER A 326 -9.59 -3.14 -19.61
CA SER A 326 -9.61 -3.54 -21.02
C SER A 326 -8.22 -3.82 -21.55
N SER A 327 -8.06 -4.96 -22.26
CA SER A 327 -6.85 -5.26 -22.99
C SER A 327 -6.77 -4.40 -24.25
N TYR A 328 -5.59 -3.90 -24.61
CA TYR A 328 -5.39 -3.10 -25.80
C TYR A 328 -4.80 -3.93 -26.93
N PHE A 329 -5.47 -3.90 -28.09
CA PHE A 329 -5.04 -4.56 -29.33
C PHE A 329 -4.83 -3.51 -30.40
N ARG A 330 -3.58 -3.38 -30.88
CA ARG A 330 -3.22 -2.38 -31.89
C ARG A 330 -3.87 -2.67 -33.25
N GLU A 331 -4.16 -3.93 -33.50
CA GLU A 331 -4.70 -4.43 -34.77
C GLU A 331 -6.22 -4.26 -34.91
N GLU A 332 -6.92 -3.97 -33.82
CA GLU A 332 -8.37 -3.76 -33.78
C GLU A 332 -8.77 -2.27 -33.85
N ARG A 333 -8.08 -1.50 -34.68
CA ARG A 333 -8.38 -0.08 -34.89
C ARG A 333 -9.58 0.12 -35.81
#